data_2db1ced3aa33e6b529d7f2931157aed0
#
_entry.id   2db1ced3aa33e6b529d7f2931157aed0
#
_cell.length_a   1.000
_cell.length_b   1.000
_cell.length_c   1.000
_cell.angle_alpha   90.00
_cell.angle_beta   90.00
_cell.angle_gamma   90.00
#
_symmetry.space_group_name_H-M   'P 1'
#
loop_
_entity.id
_entity.type
_entity.pdbx_description
1 polymer ?
#
loop_
_entity_poly.entity_id
_entity_poly.type
_entity_poly.pdbx_seq_one_letter_code
_entity_poly.pdbx_strand_id
1 'polypeptide(L)'
;MVLLADTAAGAVWAPRRDGVLSRDEMERAARFVFPRLGEAWAGAHVLLREVLGRATLIPAADVRIRVGEFGKPSVDGVEFSLSHTGSVVLIGLGDLPLGVDVEKVPEERAVQQVGSSFHPREAAELLGLPADERPGAFARVWVRKEALLKAIGTGLSRGISRDYVGTGTVPGTPVSGLRIHDVALPGLPGHRAALCTTAAAAVP
;
A
#
# COMPACT_ATOMS: atom_id res chain seq x y z
N MET A 1 -4.26 -6.80 -11.50
CA MET A 1 -5.58 -6.29 -11.00
C MET A 1 -5.35 -5.46 -9.76
N VAL A 2 -6.05 -4.35 -9.58
CA VAL A 2 -6.04 -3.58 -8.32
C VAL A 2 -7.47 -3.52 -7.80
N LEU A 3 -7.66 -3.83 -6.53
CA LEU A 3 -8.94 -3.80 -5.82
C LEU A 3 -8.87 -2.74 -4.74
N LEU A 4 -9.82 -1.80 -4.75
CA LEU A 4 -10.05 -0.81 -3.71
C LEU A 4 -11.32 -1.18 -2.94
N ALA A 5 -11.26 -1.16 -1.62
CA ALA A 5 -12.42 -1.34 -0.76
C ALA A 5 -12.38 -0.31 0.39
N ASP A 6 -13.56 0.16 0.79
CA ASP A 6 -13.77 0.89 2.04
C ASP A 6 -14.58 0.02 2.99
N THR A 7 -13.96 -0.48 4.03
CA THR A 7 -14.57 -1.38 5.01
C THR A 7 -15.55 -0.67 5.96
N ALA A 8 -15.58 0.67 5.95
CA ALA A 8 -16.53 1.47 6.73
C ALA A 8 -17.79 1.88 5.93
N ALA A 9 -17.74 1.84 4.60
CA ALA A 9 -18.83 2.31 3.72
C ALA A 9 -20.09 1.43 3.72
N GLY A 10 -20.32 0.69 4.78
CA GLY A 10 -21.57 0.02 5.09
C GLY A 10 -21.61 -1.44 4.66
N ALA A 11 -22.27 -2.16 5.48
CA ALA A 11 -23.02 -3.41 5.45
C ALA A 11 -22.87 -4.43 4.29
N VAL A 12 -22.22 -4.13 3.19
CA VAL A 12 -22.01 -5.05 2.07
C VAL A 12 -20.79 -5.95 2.29
N TRP A 13 -19.85 -5.51 3.16
CA TRP A 13 -18.64 -6.25 3.53
C TRP A 13 -18.40 -6.18 5.04
N ALA A 14 -19.32 -6.68 5.86
CA ALA A 14 -18.90 -7.23 7.15
C ALA A 14 -18.28 -8.61 6.83
N PRO A 15 -16.96 -8.72 6.71
CA PRO A 15 -16.37 -10.02 6.44
C PRO A 15 -16.75 -10.92 7.61
N ARG A 16 -17.24 -12.13 7.32
CA ARG A 16 -17.40 -13.16 8.33
C ARG A 16 -15.99 -13.44 8.87
N ARG A 17 -15.63 -12.78 9.96
CA ARG A 17 -14.31 -12.91 10.59
C ARG A 17 -14.10 -14.32 11.17
N ASP A 18 -15.21 -14.98 11.47
CA ASP A 18 -15.19 -16.28 12.12
C ASP A 18 -14.60 -17.33 11.18
N GLY A 19 -13.42 -17.81 11.56
CA GLY A 19 -12.74 -18.90 10.88
C GLY A 19 -11.95 -18.56 9.61
N VAL A 20 -11.84 -17.27 9.21
CA VAL A 20 -11.04 -16.88 8.05
C VAL A 20 -9.60 -16.51 8.42
N LEU A 21 -9.41 -15.76 9.52
CA LEU A 21 -8.09 -15.39 9.99
C LEU A 21 -7.38 -16.57 10.67
N SER A 22 -6.07 -16.67 10.45
CA SER A 22 -5.23 -17.58 11.22
C SER A 22 -5.15 -17.16 12.69
N ARG A 23 -4.73 -18.09 13.56
CA ARG A 23 -4.50 -17.80 14.97
C ARG A 23 -3.51 -16.64 15.16
N ASP A 24 -2.41 -16.65 14.44
CA ASP A 24 -1.37 -15.63 14.53
C ASP A 24 -1.89 -14.25 14.11
N GLU A 25 -2.76 -14.19 13.09
CA GLU A 25 -3.40 -12.94 12.66
C GLU A 25 -4.39 -12.43 13.71
N MET A 26 -5.16 -13.31 14.32
CA MET A 26 -6.06 -12.92 15.43
C MET A 26 -5.27 -12.38 16.62
N GLU A 27 -4.19 -13.07 17.00
CA GLU A 27 -3.30 -12.62 18.09
C GLU A 27 -2.64 -11.28 17.76
N ARG A 28 -2.22 -11.06 16.50
CA ARG A 28 -1.66 -9.80 16.05
C ARG A 28 -2.68 -8.67 16.12
N ALA A 29 -3.90 -8.89 15.65
CA ALA A 29 -4.98 -7.90 15.74
C ALA A 29 -5.29 -7.51 17.20
N ALA A 30 -5.25 -8.47 18.13
CA ALA A 30 -5.49 -8.25 19.54
C ALA A 30 -4.38 -7.45 20.25
N ARG A 31 -3.15 -7.38 19.68
CA ARG A 31 -2.00 -6.64 20.26
C ARG A 31 -2.03 -5.13 20.00
N PHE A 32 -2.92 -4.64 19.15
CA PHE A 32 -3.01 -3.20 18.88
C PHE A 32 -3.49 -2.46 20.15
N VAL A 33 -2.77 -1.41 20.52
CA VAL A 33 -3.10 -0.57 21.68
C VAL A 33 -4.51 0.03 21.60
N PHE A 34 -4.90 0.41 20.36
CA PHE A 34 -6.24 0.92 20.08
C PHE A 34 -7.05 -0.16 19.36
N PRO A 35 -8.13 -0.72 19.97
CA PRO A 35 -8.93 -1.81 19.40
C PRO A 35 -9.41 -1.55 17.97
N ARG A 36 -9.82 -0.31 17.66
CA ARG A 36 -10.23 0.10 16.31
C ARG A 36 -9.17 -0.13 15.22
N LEU A 37 -7.88 -0.02 15.58
CA LEU A 37 -6.78 -0.27 14.64
C LEU A 37 -6.61 -1.76 14.41
N GLY A 38 -6.74 -2.56 15.45
CA GLY A 38 -6.76 -4.03 15.35
C GLY A 38 -7.94 -4.52 14.50
N GLU A 39 -9.11 -3.92 14.67
CA GLU A 39 -10.29 -4.24 13.86
C GLU A 39 -10.11 -3.87 12.38
N ALA A 40 -9.55 -2.70 12.09
CA ALA A 40 -9.25 -2.27 10.72
C ALA A 40 -8.21 -3.21 10.08
N TRP A 41 -7.15 -3.54 10.81
CA TRP A 41 -6.13 -4.49 10.37
C TRP A 41 -6.73 -5.88 10.09
N ALA A 42 -7.54 -6.41 11.00
CA ALA A 42 -8.22 -7.70 10.84
C ALA A 42 -9.14 -7.69 9.62
N GLY A 43 -9.94 -6.63 9.43
CA GLY A 43 -10.81 -6.47 8.27
C GLY A 43 -10.04 -6.49 6.95
N ALA A 44 -8.90 -5.78 6.87
CA ALA A 44 -8.03 -5.78 5.70
C ALA A 44 -7.47 -7.18 5.39
N HIS A 45 -7.11 -7.95 6.43
CA HIS A 45 -6.55 -9.29 6.27
C HIS A 45 -7.62 -10.34 5.92
N VAL A 46 -8.84 -10.22 6.42
CA VAL A 46 -9.96 -11.05 5.96
C VAL A 46 -10.19 -10.82 4.46
N LEU A 47 -10.28 -9.56 4.04
CA LEU A 47 -10.44 -9.23 2.63
C LEU A 47 -9.29 -9.78 1.77
N LEU A 48 -8.04 -9.62 2.25
CA LEU A 48 -6.87 -10.18 1.59
C LEU A 48 -7.00 -11.69 1.38
N ARG A 49 -7.35 -12.43 2.44
CA ARG A 49 -7.49 -13.90 2.38
C ARG A 49 -8.58 -14.33 1.40
N GLU A 50 -9.72 -13.61 1.37
CA GLU A 50 -10.78 -13.90 0.41
C GLU A 50 -10.34 -13.64 -1.04
N VAL A 51 -9.63 -12.55 -1.28
CA VAL A 51 -9.09 -12.21 -2.60
C VAL A 51 -8.06 -13.23 -3.05
N LEU A 52 -7.13 -13.59 -2.16
CA LEU A 52 -6.12 -14.63 -2.43
C LEU A 52 -6.75 -16.00 -2.63
N GLY A 53 -7.74 -16.35 -1.81
CA GLY A 53 -8.47 -17.62 -1.95
C GLY A 53 -9.13 -17.78 -3.31
N ARG A 54 -9.72 -16.71 -3.84
CA ARG A 54 -10.28 -16.69 -5.20
C ARG A 54 -9.20 -16.81 -6.28
N ALA A 55 -8.08 -16.10 -6.09
CA ALA A 55 -6.98 -16.10 -7.06
C ALA A 55 -6.26 -17.47 -7.12
N THR A 56 -6.13 -18.15 -5.99
CA THR A 56 -5.43 -19.44 -5.87
C THR A 56 -6.36 -20.66 -5.90
N LEU A 57 -7.68 -20.47 -5.90
CA LEU A 57 -8.70 -21.51 -5.79
C LEU A 57 -8.58 -22.33 -4.49
N ILE A 58 -8.06 -21.71 -3.43
CA ILE A 58 -7.91 -22.30 -2.08
C ILE A 58 -8.94 -21.61 -1.15
N PRO A 59 -9.63 -22.33 -0.25
CA PRO A 59 -10.47 -21.68 0.76
C PRO A 59 -9.70 -20.60 1.53
N ALA A 60 -10.30 -19.43 1.76
CA ALA A 60 -9.63 -18.28 2.35
C ALA A 60 -8.92 -18.57 3.68
N ALA A 61 -9.52 -19.44 4.51
CA ALA A 61 -8.94 -19.91 5.78
C ALA A 61 -7.66 -20.74 5.59
N ASP A 62 -7.56 -21.46 4.47
CA ASP A 62 -6.47 -22.40 4.19
C ASP A 62 -5.31 -21.76 3.41
N VAL A 63 -5.47 -20.50 2.96
CA VAL A 63 -4.40 -19.76 2.27
C VAL A 63 -3.19 -19.62 3.20
N ARG A 64 -2.05 -20.13 2.77
CA ARG A 64 -0.79 -20.07 3.53
C ARG A 64 0.00 -18.84 3.15
N ILE A 65 -0.14 -17.78 3.94
CA ILE A 65 0.62 -16.55 3.79
C ILE A 65 1.94 -16.71 4.56
N ARG A 66 3.06 -16.62 3.85
CA ARG A 66 4.41 -16.62 4.44
C ARG A 66 4.93 -15.19 4.51
N VAL A 67 5.74 -14.88 5.50
CA VAL A 67 6.37 -13.56 5.65
C VAL A 67 7.86 -13.73 5.35
N GLY A 68 8.36 -12.98 4.37
CA GLY A 68 9.75 -12.98 3.98
C GLY A 68 10.66 -12.22 4.95
N GLU A 69 11.96 -12.23 4.70
CA GLU A 69 13.00 -11.63 5.55
C GLU A 69 12.74 -10.14 5.85
N PHE A 70 12.26 -9.38 4.86
CA PHE A 70 11.95 -7.94 5.01
C PHE A 70 10.46 -7.67 5.33
N GLY A 71 9.73 -8.69 5.77
CA GLY A 71 8.34 -8.55 6.16
C GLY A 71 7.31 -8.54 5.01
N LYS A 72 7.74 -8.67 3.73
CA LYS A 72 6.81 -8.78 2.61
C LYS A 72 6.10 -10.13 2.67
N PRO A 73 4.75 -10.15 2.73
CA PRO A 73 3.98 -11.38 2.67
C PRO A 73 3.99 -11.97 1.25
N SER A 74 3.90 -13.29 1.16
CA SER A 74 3.87 -14.05 -0.11
C SER A 74 2.95 -15.26 -0.02
N VAL A 75 2.42 -15.68 -1.17
CA VAL A 75 1.62 -16.88 -1.37
C VAL A 75 2.10 -17.56 -2.66
N ASP A 76 2.04 -18.89 -2.71
CA ASP A 76 2.41 -19.61 -3.93
C ASP A 76 1.43 -19.31 -5.07
N GLY A 77 1.95 -19.07 -6.26
CA GLY A 77 1.16 -18.96 -7.49
C GLY A 77 0.57 -17.57 -7.77
N VAL A 78 0.71 -16.58 -6.88
CA VAL A 78 0.25 -15.21 -7.14
C VAL A 78 1.12 -14.18 -6.43
N GLU A 79 1.52 -13.16 -7.14
CA GLU A 79 2.14 -11.97 -6.55
C GLU A 79 1.05 -11.03 -6.04
N PHE A 80 1.25 -10.49 -4.84
CA PHE A 80 0.31 -9.53 -4.27
C PHE A 80 0.98 -8.47 -3.42
N SER A 81 0.24 -7.39 -3.18
CA SER A 81 0.60 -6.35 -2.23
C SER A 81 -0.65 -5.83 -1.55
N LEU A 82 -0.56 -5.53 -0.27
CA LEU A 82 -1.61 -4.97 0.56
C LEU A 82 -1.18 -3.63 1.13
N SER A 83 -2.08 -2.65 1.12
CA SER A 83 -2.00 -1.44 1.93
C SER A 83 -3.36 -1.10 2.49
N HIS A 84 -3.39 -0.47 3.67
CA HIS A 84 -4.63 0.05 4.24
C HIS A 84 -4.36 1.27 5.13
N THR A 85 -5.27 2.23 5.11
CA THR A 85 -5.28 3.40 5.98
C THR A 85 -6.70 3.65 6.49
N GLY A 86 -6.89 3.61 7.81
CA GLY A 86 -8.24 3.59 8.40
C GLY A 86 -9.06 2.41 7.86
N SER A 87 -10.20 2.69 7.24
CA SER A 87 -11.08 1.69 6.62
C SER A 87 -10.78 1.41 5.15
N VAL A 88 -9.93 2.21 4.52
CA VAL A 88 -9.59 2.07 3.10
C VAL A 88 -8.53 0.99 2.93
N VAL A 89 -8.82 0.02 2.08
CA VAL A 89 -7.94 -1.13 1.78
C VAL A 89 -7.64 -1.15 0.29
N LEU A 90 -6.37 -1.29 -0.07
CA LEU A 90 -5.91 -1.43 -1.44
C LEU A 90 -5.13 -2.75 -1.58
N ILE A 91 -5.56 -3.60 -2.50
CA ILE A 91 -4.91 -4.89 -2.80
C ILE A 91 -4.53 -4.91 -4.27
N GLY A 92 -3.26 -5.17 -4.54
CA GLY A 92 -2.76 -5.46 -5.88
C GLY A 92 -2.52 -6.96 -6.05
N LEU A 93 -2.89 -7.50 -7.22
CA LEU A 93 -2.59 -8.87 -7.64
C LEU A 93 -1.94 -8.86 -9.01
N GLY A 94 -1.00 -9.76 -9.25
CA GLY A 94 -0.33 -9.93 -10.53
C GLY A 94 0.47 -11.22 -10.64
N ASP A 95 1.05 -11.42 -11.83
CA ASP A 95 1.94 -12.54 -12.12
C ASP A 95 3.42 -12.17 -11.87
N LEU A 96 3.70 -10.88 -11.74
CA LEU A 96 5.04 -10.34 -11.50
C LEU A 96 5.04 -9.48 -10.22
N PRO A 97 6.20 -9.29 -9.59
CA PRO A 97 6.35 -8.46 -8.40
C PRO A 97 5.72 -7.09 -8.57
N LEU A 98 4.91 -6.71 -7.59
CA LEU A 98 4.21 -5.43 -7.54
C LEU A 98 4.15 -4.91 -6.11
N GLY A 99 3.83 -3.62 -5.99
CA GLY A 99 3.56 -2.97 -4.72
C GLY A 99 2.44 -1.96 -4.86
N VAL A 100 1.56 -1.91 -3.87
CA VAL A 100 0.52 -0.87 -3.75
C VAL A 100 0.65 -0.14 -2.44
N ASP A 101 0.27 1.13 -2.46
CA ASP A 101 0.13 1.89 -1.23
C ASP A 101 -1.04 2.86 -1.30
N VAL A 102 -1.72 3.07 -0.15
CA VAL A 102 -2.82 4.03 0.01
C VAL A 102 -2.70 4.71 1.35
N GLU A 103 -2.77 6.06 1.34
CA GLU A 103 -2.68 6.87 2.56
C GLU A 103 -3.66 8.03 2.56
N LYS A 104 -4.12 8.37 3.74
CA LYS A 104 -4.83 9.62 3.98
C LYS A 104 -3.85 10.78 3.83
N VAL A 105 -4.28 11.85 3.16
CA VAL A 105 -3.49 13.09 3.10
C VAL A 105 -3.29 13.61 4.52
N PRO A 106 -2.03 13.78 4.97
CA PRO A 106 -1.73 14.17 6.34
C PRO A 106 -1.97 15.67 6.57
N GLU A 107 -1.90 16.07 7.82
CA GLU A 107 -1.84 17.49 8.17
C GLU A 107 -0.44 18.06 7.88
N GLU A 108 -0.34 19.39 7.65
CA GLU A 108 0.91 20.10 7.33
C GLU A 108 2.04 19.83 8.34
N ARG A 109 1.72 19.65 9.62
CA ARG A 109 2.71 19.35 10.65
C ARG A 109 3.47 18.03 10.38
N ALA A 110 2.78 17.02 9.88
CA ALA A 110 3.42 15.73 9.54
C ALA A 110 4.34 15.88 8.32
N VAL A 111 3.97 16.73 7.35
CA VAL A 111 4.79 17.05 6.18
C VAL A 111 6.12 17.65 6.59
N GLN A 112 6.11 18.61 7.54
CA GLN A 112 7.33 19.27 8.02
C GLN A 112 8.27 18.31 8.75
N GLN A 113 7.73 17.33 9.47
CA GLN A 113 8.53 16.37 10.25
C GLN A 113 9.21 15.32 9.37
N VAL A 114 8.53 14.84 8.33
CA VAL A 114 8.98 13.68 7.55
C VAL A 114 9.46 14.05 6.15
N GLY A 115 8.98 15.16 5.58
CA GLY A 115 9.31 15.57 4.21
C GLY A 115 10.80 15.78 3.96
N SER A 116 11.53 16.21 4.99
CA SER A 116 13.00 16.38 4.94
C SER A 116 13.75 15.03 4.81
N SER A 117 13.10 13.90 5.12
CA SER A 117 13.70 12.55 4.98
C SER A 117 13.57 11.97 3.57
N PHE A 118 12.86 12.64 2.66
CA PHE A 118 12.74 12.23 1.27
C PHE A 118 14.03 12.47 0.48
N HIS A 119 14.02 12.11 -0.80
CA HIS A 119 15.09 12.48 -1.71
C HIS A 119 15.30 14.02 -1.68
N PRO A 120 16.56 14.53 -1.64
CA PRO A 120 16.81 15.99 -1.50
C PRO A 120 16.04 16.86 -2.50
N ARG A 121 15.89 16.39 -3.73
CA ARG A 121 15.13 17.09 -4.76
C ARG A 121 13.63 17.16 -4.42
N GLU A 122 13.04 16.07 -3.91
CA GLU A 122 11.62 16.05 -3.48
C GLU A 122 11.39 16.94 -2.27
N ALA A 123 12.32 16.93 -1.30
CA ALA A 123 12.25 17.81 -0.14
C ALA A 123 12.28 19.30 -0.56
N ALA A 124 13.16 19.67 -1.49
CA ALA A 124 13.23 21.02 -2.03
C ALA A 124 11.97 21.41 -2.83
N GLU A 125 11.46 20.50 -3.68
CA GLU A 125 10.23 20.71 -4.44
C GLU A 125 9.02 20.91 -3.51
N LEU A 126 8.87 20.09 -2.44
CA LEU A 126 7.79 20.23 -1.46
C LEU A 126 7.85 21.57 -0.73
N LEU A 127 9.03 22.02 -0.31
CA LEU A 127 9.20 23.32 0.34
C LEU A 127 8.85 24.49 -0.58
N GLY A 128 9.06 24.34 -1.89
CA GLY A 128 8.72 25.35 -2.90
C GLY A 128 7.22 25.48 -3.22
N LEU A 129 6.40 24.49 -2.80
CA LEU A 129 4.95 24.54 -3.03
C LEU A 129 4.25 25.48 -2.04
N PRO A 130 3.06 26.05 -2.42
CA PRO A 130 2.14 26.68 -1.48
C PRO A 130 1.79 25.75 -0.31
N ALA A 131 1.57 26.31 0.88
CA ALA A 131 1.36 25.51 2.08
C ALA A 131 0.15 24.56 1.98
N ASP A 132 -0.91 24.98 1.32
CA ASP A 132 -2.14 24.20 1.10
C ASP A 132 -1.96 23.05 0.09
N GLU A 133 -0.97 23.13 -0.81
CA GLU A 133 -0.66 22.07 -1.77
C GLU A 133 0.30 21.00 -1.23
N ARG A 134 1.13 21.35 -0.23
CA ARG A 134 2.19 20.48 0.32
C ARG A 134 1.66 19.15 0.84
N PRO A 135 0.57 19.08 1.64
CA PRO A 135 0.08 17.81 2.17
C PRO A 135 -0.31 16.82 1.07
N GLY A 136 -0.97 17.30 0.02
CA GLY A 136 -1.35 16.48 -1.12
C GLY A 136 -0.15 15.98 -1.93
N ALA A 137 0.86 16.83 -2.14
CA ALA A 137 2.10 16.47 -2.83
C ALA A 137 2.95 15.50 -1.99
N PHE A 138 3.06 15.74 -0.69
CA PHE A 138 3.73 14.84 0.25
C PHE A 138 3.12 13.44 0.23
N ALA A 139 1.78 13.34 0.38
CA ALA A 139 1.09 12.05 0.36
C ALA A 139 1.33 11.31 -0.97
N ARG A 140 1.38 12.04 -2.09
CA ARG A 140 1.71 11.47 -3.41
C ARG A 140 3.12 10.87 -3.45
N VAL A 141 4.12 11.60 -2.95
CA VAL A 141 5.50 11.09 -2.85
C VAL A 141 5.56 9.87 -1.94
N TRP A 142 4.90 9.95 -0.79
CA TRP A 142 4.89 8.87 0.20
C TRP A 142 4.36 7.58 -0.38
N VAL A 143 3.13 7.58 -0.94
CA VAL A 143 2.53 6.35 -1.49
C VAL A 143 3.32 5.79 -2.67
N ARG A 144 3.93 6.64 -3.50
CA ARG A 144 4.80 6.18 -4.59
C ARG A 144 6.06 5.48 -4.07
N LYS A 145 6.69 6.01 -3.02
CA LYS A 145 7.86 5.40 -2.38
C LYS A 145 7.50 4.07 -1.74
N GLU A 146 6.43 4.03 -0.96
CA GLU A 146 5.97 2.80 -0.32
C GLU A 146 5.58 1.73 -1.34
N ALA A 147 4.86 2.10 -2.41
CA ALA A 147 4.53 1.17 -3.50
C ALA A 147 5.80 0.63 -4.18
N LEU A 148 6.81 1.49 -4.42
CA LEU A 148 8.10 1.09 -4.97
C LEU A 148 8.83 0.11 -4.04
N LEU A 149 8.94 0.43 -2.76
CA LEU A 149 9.61 -0.42 -1.76
C LEU A 149 8.93 -1.77 -1.59
N LYS A 150 7.59 -1.80 -1.63
CA LYS A 150 6.79 -3.03 -1.61
C LYS A 150 6.99 -3.87 -2.87
N ALA A 151 7.09 -3.24 -4.05
CA ALA A 151 7.39 -3.95 -5.30
C ALA A 151 8.78 -4.59 -5.27
N ILE A 152 9.80 -3.86 -4.80
CA ILE A 152 11.17 -4.36 -4.64
C ILE A 152 11.25 -5.43 -3.54
N GLY A 153 10.42 -5.33 -2.50
CA GLY A 153 10.38 -6.28 -1.38
C GLY A 153 11.43 -6.04 -0.29
N THR A 154 12.12 -4.90 -0.30
CA THR A 154 13.17 -4.57 0.68
C THR A 154 12.66 -3.79 1.90
N GLY A 155 11.39 -3.38 1.89
CA GLY A 155 10.87 -2.50 2.92
C GLY A 155 11.71 -1.22 3.07
N LEU A 156 11.69 -0.62 4.24
CA LEU A 156 12.42 0.62 4.55
C LEU A 156 13.96 0.47 4.57
N SER A 157 14.51 -0.77 4.53
CA SER A 157 15.96 -1.00 4.53
C SER A 157 16.66 -0.38 3.31
N ARG A 158 15.95 -0.18 2.19
CA ARG A 158 16.47 0.51 1.01
C ARG A 158 16.71 2.01 1.24
N GLY A 159 16.05 2.61 2.23
CA GLY A 159 16.10 4.04 2.52
C GLY A 159 15.13 4.86 1.65
N ILE A 160 14.30 5.64 2.32
CA ILE A 160 13.24 6.45 1.67
C ILE A 160 13.79 7.63 0.87
N SER A 161 15.04 8.06 1.16
CA SER A 161 15.71 9.17 0.46
C SER A 161 16.39 8.77 -0.85
N ARG A 162 16.54 7.47 -1.11
CA ARG A 162 17.37 6.98 -2.22
C ARG A 162 16.78 7.28 -3.59
N ASP A 163 15.50 7.03 -3.76
CA ASP A 163 14.84 7.00 -5.07
C ASP A 163 13.96 8.24 -5.25
N TYR A 164 14.15 8.98 -6.34
CA TYR A 164 13.30 10.11 -6.71
C TYR A 164 12.04 9.61 -7.44
N VAL A 165 10.86 9.78 -6.86
CA VAL A 165 9.58 9.35 -7.43
C VAL A 165 8.71 10.51 -7.94
N GLY A 166 9.14 11.75 -7.69
CA GLY A 166 8.52 12.99 -8.17
C GLY A 166 7.34 13.47 -7.33
N THR A 167 7.26 14.79 -7.14
CA THR A 167 6.19 15.50 -6.42
C THR A 167 5.01 15.86 -7.33
N GLY A 168 5.25 16.01 -8.64
CA GLY A 168 4.26 16.38 -9.64
C GLY A 168 3.26 15.27 -9.99
N THR A 169 2.39 15.54 -10.97
CA THR A 169 1.35 14.60 -11.43
C THR A 169 1.90 13.42 -12.22
N VAL A 170 3.12 13.53 -12.75
CA VAL A 170 3.78 12.43 -13.48
C VAL A 170 4.80 11.78 -12.55
N PRO A 171 4.66 10.47 -12.25
CA PRO A 171 5.64 9.74 -11.43
C PRO A 171 7.00 9.65 -12.11
N GLY A 172 8.08 9.72 -11.32
CA GLY A 172 9.42 9.36 -11.75
C GLY A 172 9.57 7.84 -11.94
N THR A 173 10.59 7.44 -12.69
CA THR A 173 10.99 6.03 -12.91
C THR A 173 12.38 5.77 -12.33
N PRO A 174 12.50 5.70 -11.00
CA PRO A 174 13.81 5.70 -10.34
C PRO A 174 14.57 4.37 -10.47
N VAL A 175 13.87 3.29 -10.80
CA VAL A 175 14.44 1.94 -10.92
C VAL A 175 14.09 1.36 -12.28
N SER A 176 15.13 0.92 -13.01
CA SER A 176 14.96 0.27 -14.31
C SER A 176 14.07 -0.98 -14.18
N GLY A 177 13.16 -1.17 -15.12
CA GLY A 177 12.24 -2.30 -15.12
C GLY A 177 11.03 -2.15 -14.18
N LEU A 178 10.93 -1.05 -13.42
CA LEU A 178 9.75 -0.75 -12.59
C LEU A 178 9.05 0.53 -13.10
N ARG A 179 7.73 0.55 -12.96
CA ARG A 179 6.90 1.72 -13.28
C ARG A 179 5.95 2.02 -12.13
N ILE A 180 5.85 3.30 -11.80
CA ILE A 180 4.95 3.81 -10.77
C ILE A 180 3.77 4.47 -11.45
N HIS A 181 2.57 4.21 -10.93
CA HIS A 181 1.30 4.78 -11.38
C HIS A 181 0.55 5.33 -10.18
N ASP A 182 0.02 6.54 -10.28
CA ASP A 182 -0.97 7.00 -9.31
C ASP A 182 -2.29 6.27 -9.56
N VAL A 183 -2.92 5.80 -8.49
CA VAL A 183 -4.21 5.09 -8.55
C VAL A 183 -5.32 6.08 -8.22
N ALA A 184 -6.29 6.19 -9.12
CA ALA A 184 -7.48 6.99 -8.88
C ALA A 184 -8.34 6.37 -7.76
N LEU A 185 -8.83 7.21 -6.85
CA LEU A 185 -9.64 6.82 -5.70
C LEU A 185 -10.99 7.54 -5.75
N PRO A 186 -11.96 7.04 -6.56
CA PRO A 186 -13.29 7.66 -6.65
C PRO A 186 -13.98 7.72 -5.28
N GLY A 187 -14.50 8.88 -4.91
CA GLY A 187 -15.17 9.09 -3.61
C GLY A 187 -14.24 9.29 -2.41
N LEU A 188 -12.92 9.26 -2.58
CA LEU A 188 -11.92 9.41 -1.51
C LEU A 188 -10.94 10.57 -1.78
N PRO A 189 -11.42 11.83 -1.93
CA PRO A 189 -10.57 12.97 -2.33
C PRO A 189 -9.44 13.26 -1.33
N GLY A 190 -9.63 12.89 -0.05
CA GLY A 190 -8.66 13.07 1.03
C GLY A 190 -7.59 11.96 1.10
N HIS A 191 -7.49 11.10 0.08
CA HIS A 191 -6.50 10.02 0.04
C HIS A 191 -5.64 10.10 -1.22
N ARG A 192 -4.48 9.45 -1.18
CA ARG A 192 -3.61 9.20 -2.34
C ARG A 192 -3.26 7.72 -2.37
N ALA A 193 -3.09 7.19 -3.57
CA ALA A 193 -2.65 5.81 -3.74
C ALA A 193 -1.72 5.69 -4.95
N ALA A 194 -0.86 4.68 -4.89
CA ALA A 194 0.05 4.34 -5.97
C ALA A 194 0.17 2.83 -6.15
N LEU A 195 0.48 2.45 -7.38
CA LEU A 195 0.83 1.10 -7.81
C LEU A 195 2.24 1.15 -8.43
N CYS A 196 3.11 0.27 -8.01
CA CYS A 196 4.37 -0.01 -8.71
C CYS A 196 4.32 -1.41 -9.30
N THR A 197 4.62 -1.53 -10.58
CA THR A 197 4.65 -2.80 -11.32
C THR A 197 5.97 -3.00 -12.02
N THR A 198 6.32 -4.26 -12.28
CA THR A 198 7.37 -4.58 -13.25
C THR A 198 6.92 -4.10 -14.63
N ALA A 199 7.77 -3.34 -15.32
CA ALA A 199 7.53 -3.00 -16.72
C ALA A 199 7.48 -4.29 -17.53
N ALA A 200 6.44 -4.48 -18.32
CA ALA A 200 6.45 -5.57 -19.31
C ALA A 200 7.70 -5.41 -20.16
N ALA A 201 8.45 -6.50 -20.35
CA ALA A 201 9.54 -6.48 -21.30
C ALA A 201 8.95 -6.01 -22.65
N ALA A 202 9.54 -4.96 -23.24
CA ALA A 202 9.17 -4.61 -24.61
C ALA A 202 9.42 -5.88 -25.45
N VAL A 203 8.35 -6.47 -25.95
CA VAL A 203 8.48 -7.55 -26.93
C VAL A 203 9.12 -6.90 -28.15
N PRO A 204 10.29 -7.37 -28.59
CA PRO A 204 11.00 -6.82 -29.73
C PRO A 204 10.19 -6.93 -31.02
#